data_8bb246805d45b0f929075a911246c891
#
_entry.id   8bb246805d45b0f929075a911246c891
#
_cell.length_a   1.000
_cell.length_b   1.000
_cell.length_c   1.000
_cell.angle_alpha   90.00
_cell.angle_beta   90.00
_cell.angle_gamma   90.00
#
_symmetry.space_group_name_H-M   'P 1'
#
loop_
_entity.id
_entity.type
_entity.pdbx_description
1 polymer ?
#
loop_
_entity_poly.entity_id
_entity_poly.type
_entity_poly.pdbx_seq_one_letter_code
_entity_poly.pdbx_strand_id
1 'polypeptide(L)'
;DPVFPTWYGYWAYDNTDYNYTQMPSFDWVELDPGYNGSDGTEYKLDDDDHVNVQLPFEFQYFGRIYDEMTISSNGWVSFELCGIDYFYNYTIPMALGPKAILAPFWDDLEVINNDSIRVYTKHDEVNGRFIIEWSRALNGFDEFTEETFAIHLYDQIAMPTESGDGVIEFHYFEIADIDADKNYATVGIEDHTKNEGIQYVFNNSYAPGAAELANERAIRFTTEAPTNYAAPLGTEDKNLPTGFQLFPAYPNPFNPITTISYQLLTASNIRMTVYDILGREVNVLVHEYKNSGNHTLQWNGTNRFGQPIASGAYFVIMEALNFNQIQKVILIK
;
A
#
# COMPACT_ATOMS: atom_id res chain seq x y z
N ASP A 1 2.61 4.61 14.59
CA ASP A 1 1.26 4.13 14.21
C ASP A 1 1.32 3.57 12.79
N PRO A 2 0.58 2.50 12.46
CA PRO A 2 0.59 1.92 11.12
C PRO A 2 0.06 2.89 10.06
N VAL A 3 0.54 2.73 8.83
CA VAL A 3 -0.01 3.45 7.68
C VAL A 3 -1.41 2.93 7.39
N PHE A 4 -2.35 3.83 7.11
CA PHE A 4 -3.76 3.52 6.88
C PHE A 4 -3.96 2.50 5.75
N PRO A 5 -4.99 1.64 5.88
CA PRO A 5 -5.19 0.54 4.95
C PRO A 5 -5.69 0.99 3.58
N THR A 6 -5.46 0.12 2.58
CA THR A 6 -6.21 0.15 1.33
C THR A 6 -7.69 -0.13 1.57
N TRP A 7 -8.54 0.12 0.58
CA TRP A 7 -9.95 -0.29 0.61
C TRP A 7 -10.14 -1.79 0.70
N TYR A 8 -9.23 -2.53 0.08
CA TYR A 8 -9.19 -3.97 0.12
C TYR A 8 -8.90 -4.47 1.55
N GLY A 9 -8.07 -3.74 2.31
CA GLY A 9 -7.78 -4.07 3.69
C GLY A 9 -6.31 -4.26 4.04
N TYR A 10 -5.37 -4.06 3.11
CA TYR A 10 -3.94 -4.07 3.44
C TYR A 10 -3.56 -2.87 4.31
N TRP A 11 -2.84 -3.14 5.39
CA TRP A 11 -2.18 -2.18 6.28
C TRP A 11 -0.67 -2.26 6.10
N ALA A 12 0.05 -1.17 6.41
CA ALA A 12 1.50 -1.24 6.56
C ALA A 12 1.90 -0.92 8.00
N TYR A 13 2.73 -1.78 8.56
CA TYR A 13 3.34 -1.64 9.88
C TYR A 13 4.85 -1.58 9.71
N ASP A 14 5.54 -0.79 10.51
CA ASP A 14 6.98 -0.84 10.56
C ASP A 14 7.49 -1.24 11.96
N ASN A 15 8.79 -1.50 12.05
CA ASN A 15 9.39 -1.98 13.30
C ASN A 15 9.53 -0.90 14.39
N THR A 16 8.89 0.27 14.22
CA THR A 16 8.70 1.28 15.29
C THR A 16 7.30 1.26 15.89
N ASP A 17 6.41 0.43 15.35
CA ASP A 17 5.02 0.28 15.78
C ASP A 17 4.86 -0.59 17.03
N TYR A 18 5.60 -0.29 18.09
CA TYR A 18 5.76 -1.09 19.31
C TYR A 18 4.48 -1.52 20.01
N ASN A 19 3.37 -0.84 19.74
CA ASN A 19 2.09 -1.10 20.41
C ASN A 19 1.18 -2.05 19.62
N TYR A 20 1.62 -2.51 18.44
CA TYR A 20 0.81 -3.31 17.54
C TYR A 20 1.35 -4.73 17.40
N THR A 21 0.45 -5.71 17.41
CA THR A 21 0.80 -7.13 17.28
C THR A 21 1.39 -7.48 15.92
N GLN A 22 1.09 -6.67 14.90
CA GLN A 22 1.57 -6.86 13.54
C GLN A 22 2.91 -6.16 13.27
N MET A 23 3.51 -5.52 14.27
CA MET A 23 4.85 -4.93 14.15
C MET A 23 5.85 -5.99 13.66
N PRO A 24 6.55 -5.78 12.53
CA PRO A 24 7.59 -6.70 12.09
C PRO A 24 8.83 -6.57 12.96
N SER A 25 9.63 -7.63 12.97
CA SER A 25 11.00 -7.58 13.46
C SER A 25 11.95 -7.56 12.27
N PHE A 26 13.01 -6.77 12.33
CA PHE A 26 14.07 -6.86 11.34
C PHE A 26 14.72 -8.26 11.41
N ASP A 27 14.68 -8.99 10.29
CA ASP A 27 15.23 -10.35 10.17
C ASP A 27 15.95 -10.46 8.82
N TRP A 28 17.26 -10.22 8.85
CA TRP A 28 18.08 -10.25 7.66
C TRP A 28 18.60 -11.66 7.36
N VAL A 29 18.44 -12.08 6.13
CA VAL A 29 19.02 -13.31 5.60
C VAL A 29 19.92 -12.95 4.42
N GLU A 30 21.22 -12.97 4.64
CA GLU A 30 22.20 -12.71 3.58
C GLU A 30 22.22 -13.86 2.59
N LEU A 31 22.00 -13.58 1.31
CA LEU A 31 22.02 -14.58 0.25
C LEU A 31 23.24 -14.44 -0.69
N ASP A 32 23.91 -13.28 -0.69
CA ASP A 32 25.09 -13.06 -1.52
C ASP A 32 26.32 -13.80 -0.99
N PRO A 33 26.87 -14.78 -1.73
CA PRO A 33 28.08 -15.50 -1.32
C PRO A 33 29.31 -14.61 -1.12
N GLY A 34 29.36 -13.46 -1.78
CA GLY A 34 30.42 -12.46 -1.60
C GLY A 34 30.46 -11.85 -0.20
N TYR A 35 29.34 -11.93 0.53
CA TYR A 35 29.14 -11.39 1.87
C TYR A 35 28.74 -12.46 2.90
N ASN A 36 29.18 -13.70 2.67
CA ASN A 36 28.94 -14.89 3.50
C ASN A 36 27.49 -15.42 3.44
N GLY A 37 26.72 -15.02 2.44
CA GLY A 37 25.42 -15.60 2.14
C GLY A 37 25.50 -17.02 1.59
N SER A 38 24.43 -17.75 1.62
CA SER A 38 24.35 -19.12 1.10
C SER A 38 22.96 -19.50 0.62
N ASP A 39 22.94 -20.52 -0.24
CA ASP A 39 21.73 -21.21 -0.69
C ASP A 39 20.76 -20.35 -1.53
N GLY A 40 21.19 -19.15 -1.96
CA GLY A 40 20.43 -18.30 -2.88
C GLY A 40 20.63 -18.70 -4.35
N THR A 41 19.59 -18.55 -5.16
CA THR A 41 19.71 -18.58 -6.63
C THR A 41 20.06 -17.17 -7.10
N GLU A 42 21.23 -17.01 -7.74
CA GLU A 42 21.70 -15.72 -8.25
C GLU A 42 21.09 -15.40 -9.64
N TYR A 43 20.63 -14.18 -9.80
CA TYR A 43 20.28 -13.55 -11.08
C TYR A 43 21.15 -12.32 -11.27
N LYS A 44 21.82 -12.28 -12.43
CA LYS A 44 22.63 -11.13 -12.86
C LYS A 44 21.83 -10.36 -13.89
N LEU A 45 21.34 -9.22 -13.49
CA LEU A 45 20.53 -8.36 -14.33
C LEU A 45 21.39 -7.21 -14.86
N ASP A 46 21.17 -6.84 -16.11
CA ASP A 46 21.72 -5.60 -16.66
C ASP A 46 20.95 -4.40 -16.11
N ASP A 47 21.39 -3.24 -16.43
CA ASP A 47 20.66 -2.00 -16.27
C ASP A 47 19.32 -2.09 -17.02
N ASP A 48 18.21 -1.65 -16.38
CA ASP A 48 16.85 -1.77 -16.91
C ASP A 48 16.48 -3.19 -17.39
N ASP A 49 16.75 -4.19 -16.58
CA ASP A 49 16.50 -5.61 -16.91
C ASP A 49 15.56 -6.27 -15.89
N HIS A 50 15.09 -7.45 -16.24
CA HIS A 50 14.20 -8.23 -15.38
C HIS A 50 14.35 -9.74 -15.57
N VAL A 51 13.86 -10.49 -14.60
CA VAL A 51 13.74 -11.95 -14.67
C VAL A 51 12.37 -12.40 -14.22
N ASN A 52 11.81 -13.41 -14.90
CA ASN A 52 10.59 -14.05 -14.45
C ASN A 52 10.93 -15.30 -13.64
N VAL A 53 10.34 -15.44 -12.46
CA VAL A 53 10.58 -16.54 -11.54
C VAL A 53 9.27 -17.22 -11.13
N GLN A 54 9.32 -18.54 -10.92
CA GLN A 54 8.22 -19.28 -10.31
C GLN A 54 8.28 -19.13 -8.79
N LEU A 55 7.14 -18.90 -8.17
CA LEU A 55 7.02 -18.94 -6.72
C LEU A 55 7.02 -20.39 -6.22
N PRO A 56 7.61 -20.67 -5.06
CA PRO A 56 7.63 -22.02 -4.51
C PRO A 56 6.28 -22.46 -3.93
N PHE A 57 5.33 -21.53 -3.80
CA PHE A 57 3.96 -21.74 -3.31
C PHE A 57 3.02 -20.75 -3.99
N GLU A 58 1.73 -21.08 -4.01
CA GLU A 58 0.70 -20.10 -4.42
C GLU A 58 0.64 -18.94 -3.43
N PHE A 59 0.69 -17.72 -3.95
CA PHE A 59 0.64 -16.51 -3.16
C PHE A 59 -0.60 -15.69 -3.52
N GLN A 60 -1.49 -15.47 -2.55
CA GLN A 60 -2.66 -14.62 -2.77
C GLN A 60 -2.29 -13.16 -2.47
N TYR A 61 -2.60 -12.27 -3.41
CA TYR A 61 -2.35 -10.84 -3.32
C TYR A 61 -3.53 -10.06 -3.88
N PHE A 62 -4.13 -9.19 -3.07
CA PHE A 62 -5.39 -8.50 -3.36
C PHE A 62 -6.47 -9.45 -3.91
N GLY A 63 -6.65 -10.60 -3.25
CA GLY A 63 -7.66 -11.61 -3.56
C GLY A 63 -7.38 -12.45 -4.81
N ARG A 64 -6.24 -12.28 -5.47
CA ARG A 64 -5.81 -13.09 -6.62
C ARG A 64 -4.65 -13.99 -6.25
N ILE A 65 -4.66 -15.21 -6.78
CA ILE A 65 -3.59 -16.18 -6.58
C ILE A 65 -2.60 -16.07 -7.72
N TYR A 66 -1.32 -16.08 -7.37
CA TYR A 66 -0.18 -16.01 -8.28
C TYR A 66 0.81 -17.12 -7.93
N ASP A 67 1.44 -17.71 -8.94
CA ASP A 67 2.48 -18.73 -8.82
C ASP A 67 3.79 -18.34 -9.51
N GLU A 68 3.81 -17.15 -10.12
CA GLU A 68 4.99 -16.58 -10.80
C GLU A 68 5.04 -15.06 -10.60
N MET A 69 6.21 -14.47 -10.84
CA MET A 69 6.41 -13.03 -10.78
C MET A 69 7.55 -12.56 -11.68
N THR A 70 7.55 -11.29 -12.00
CA THR A 70 8.68 -10.56 -12.58
C THR A 70 9.45 -9.86 -11.46
N ILE A 71 10.78 -9.97 -11.45
CA ILE A 71 11.70 -9.24 -10.58
C ILE A 71 12.50 -8.28 -11.47
N SER A 72 12.48 -6.99 -11.17
CA SER A 72 13.23 -5.95 -11.89
C SER A 72 14.54 -5.62 -11.21
N SER A 73 15.55 -5.25 -12.02
CA SER A 73 16.79 -4.63 -11.55
C SER A 73 16.51 -3.36 -10.72
N ASN A 74 15.48 -2.62 -11.07
CA ASN A 74 15.09 -1.33 -10.51
C ASN A 74 14.26 -1.41 -9.21
N GLY A 75 14.50 -2.44 -8.39
CA GLY A 75 14.02 -2.50 -7.01
C GLY A 75 12.51 -2.70 -6.86
N TRP A 76 11.85 -3.37 -7.80
CA TRP A 76 10.44 -3.74 -7.70
C TRP A 76 10.18 -5.16 -8.23
N VAL A 77 9.08 -5.75 -7.79
CA VAL A 77 8.54 -6.98 -8.37
C VAL A 77 7.08 -6.80 -8.78
N SER A 78 6.62 -7.58 -9.74
CA SER A 78 5.23 -7.62 -10.18
C SER A 78 4.74 -9.07 -10.20
N PHE A 79 3.57 -9.32 -9.62
CA PHE A 79 2.91 -10.62 -9.73
C PHE A 79 2.27 -10.84 -11.11
N GLU A 80 2.12 -9.81 -11.94
CA GLU A 80 1.79 -9.98 -13.36
C GLU A 80 3.07 -9.89 -14.18
N LEU A 81 3.30 -10.87 -15.08
CA LEU A 81 4.49 -10.88 -15.92
C LEU A 81 4.59 -9.58 -16.73
N CYS A 82 5.69 -8.90 -16.58
CA CYS A 82 5.96 -7.62 -17.20
C CYS A 82 7.17 -7.75 -18.13
N GLY A 83 7.05 -7.28 -19.35
CA GLY A 83 8.13 -7.24 -20.34
C GLY A 83 8.61 -5.83 -20.60
N ILE A 84 8.39 -4.91 -19.69
CA ILE A 84 8.83 -3.51 -19.78
C ILE A 84 9.56 -3.17 -18.50
N ASP A 85 10.76 -2.63 -18.66
CA ASP A 85 11.62 -2.26 -17.57
C ASP A 85 11.32 -0.80 -17.21
N TYR A 86 10.64 -0.61 -16.09
CA TYR A 86 10.29 0.70 -15.58
C TYR A 86 11.36 1.14 -14.58
N PHE A 87 12.31 1.97 -15.01
CA PHE A 87 13.27 2.62 -14.13
C PHE A 87 12.66 3.83 -13.41
N TYR A 88 11.91 4.66 -14.14
CA TYR A 88 11.19 5.77 -13.52
C TYR A 88 10.14 5.28 -12.51
N ASN A 89 10.33 5.66 -11.27
CA ASN A 89 9.38 5.42 -10.20
C ASN A 89 8.17 6.39 -10.29
N TYR A 90 7.04 5.93 -9.78
CA TYR A 90 5.78 6.68 -9.76
C TYR A 90 5.14 6.61 -8.38
N THR A 91 4.16 7.51 -8.17
CA THR A 91 3.28 7.42 -6.98
C THR A 91 2.46 6.13 -7.00
N ILE A 92 2.08 5.63 -5.82
CA ILE A 92 1.19 4.49 -5.63
C ILE A 92 -0.12 4.98 -4.98
N PRO A 93 -1.31 4.63 -5.50
CA PRO A 93 -1.57 3.93 -6.77
C PRO A 93 -1.47 4.85 -7.98
N MET A 94 -1.09 4.32 -9.14
CA MET A 94 -0.96 5.07 -10.39
C MET A 94 -1.24 4.24 -11.64
N ALA A 95 -1.81 4.88 -12.67
CA ALA A 95 -2.14 4.22 -13.94
C ALA A 95 -0.91 3.78 -14.77
N LEU A 96 0.27 4.36 -14.52
CA LEU A 96 1.54 4.03 -15.15
C LEU A 96 2.33 3.00 -14.31
N GLY A 97 3.37 2.40 -14.89
CA GLY A 97 4.17 1.37 -14.21
C GLY A 97 3.61 -0.06 -14.33
N PRO A 98 4.25 -1.03 -13.71
CA PRO A 98 3.78 -2.41 -13.67
C PRO A 98 2.50 -2.55 -12.83
N LYS A 99 1.82 -3.68 -12.94
CA LYS A 99 0.63 -4.00 -12.16
C LYS A 99 0.96 -4.96 -11.02
N ALA A 100 0.10 -5.02 -10.01
CA ALA A 100 0.28 -5.92 -8.87
C ALA A 100 1.71 -5.86 -8.32
N ILE A 101 2.18 -4.63 -8.08
CA ILE A 101 3.57 -4.34 -7.74
C ILE A 101 3.83 -4.41 -6.23
N LEU A 102 5.01 -4.91 -5.90
CA LEU A 102 5.68 -4.67 -4.62
C LEU A 102 6.93 -3.87 -4.91
N ALA A 103 7.05 -2.71 -4.31
CA ALA A 103 8.15 -1.78 -4.48
C ALA A 103 8.88 -1.60 -3.15
N PRO A 104 9.87 -2.45 -2.81
CA PRO A 104 10.67 -2.23 -1.60
C PRO A 104 11.56 -0.99 -1.72
N PHE A 105 12.09 -0.74 -2.92
CA PHE A 105 12.89 0.44 -3.23
C PHE A 105 12.92 0.64 -4.74
N TRP A 106 11.80 1.12 -5.29
CA TRP A 106 11.71 1.38 -6.74
C TRP A 106 12.40 2.69 -7.07
N ASP A 107 13.53 2.56 -7.70
CA ASP A 107 14.37 3.66 -8.17
C ASP A 107 15.17 3.22 -9.40
N ASP A 108 15.87 4.13 -10.03
CA ASP A 108 16.79 3.88 -11.15
C ASP A 108 18.10 3.29 -10.61
N LEU A 109 18.07 1.96 -10.36
CA LEU A 109 19.23 1.25 -9.84
C LEU A 109 20.17 0.87 -10.99
N GLU A 110 21.44 1.27 -10.88
CA GLU A 110 22.43 1.14 -11.92
C GLU A 110 23.50 0.09 -11.62
N VAL A 111 24.27 -0.25 -12.64
CA VAL A 111 25.44 -1.14 -12.55
C VAL A 111 26.74 -0.34 -12.52
N ILE A 112 27.67 -0.73 -11.66
CA ILE A 112 29.02 -0.15 -11.62
C ILE A 112 29.95 -0.90 -12.58
N ASN A 113 30.66 -0.18 -13.45
CA ASN A 113 31.80 -0.68 -14.23
C ASN A 113 31.54 -1.93 -15.07
N ASN A 114 30.40 -2.04 -15.76
CA ASN A 114 29.97 -3.21 -16.54
C ASN A 114 29.80 -4.52 -15.71
N ASP A 115 29.55 -4.41 -14.43
CA ASP A 115 29.07 -5.51 -13.60
C ASP A 115 27.53 -5.64 -13.78
N SER A 116 26.86 -6.41 -12.97
CA SER A 116 25.40 -6.61 -13.00
C SER A 116 24.79 -6.29 -11.66
N ILE A 117 23.54 -5.88 -11.66
CA ILE A 117 22.71 -5.83 -10.45
C ILE A 117 22.47 -7.29 -10.04
N ARG A 118 22.81 -7.60 -8.80
CA ARG A 118 22.69 -8.95 -8.27
C ARG A 118 21.43 -9.08 -7.48
N VAL A 119 20.53 -9.92 -7.96
CA VAL A 119 19.33 -10.31 -7.25
C VAL A 119 19.46 -11.78 -6.87
N TYR A 120 19.14 -12.08 -5.63
CA TYR A 120 19.12 -13.44 -5.14
C TYR A 120 17.73 -13.84 -4.70
N THR A 121 17.36 -15.11 -4.92
CA THR A 121 16.11 -15.66 -4.39
C THR A 121 16.36 -16.92 -3.59
N LYS A 122 15.55 -17.14 -2.56
CA LYS A 122 15.62 -18.36 -1.74
C LYS A 122 14.25 -18.77 -1.24
N HIS A 123 13.92 -20.04 -1.36
CA HIS A 123 12.84 -20.64 -0.61
C HIS A 123 13.35 -21.08 0.76
N ASP A 124 13.00 -20.32 1.79
CA ASP A 124 13.28 -20.65 3.19
C ASP A 124 12.11 -21.50 3.72
N GLU A 125 12.19 -22.82 3.43
CA GLU A 125 11.14 -23.79 3.81
C GLU A 125 10.94 -23.87 5.33
N VAL A 126 11.99 -23.60 6.11
CA VAL A 126 11.93 -23.69 7.58
C VAL A 126 11.03 -22.61 8.16
N ASN A 127 11.10 -21.40 7.60
CA ASN A 127 10.31 -20.27 8.02
C ASN A 127 9.09 -20.02 7.14
N GLY A 128 8.86 -20.86 6.12
CA GLY A 128 7.72 -20.78 5.19
C GLY A 128 7.67 -19.47 4.43
N ARG A 129 8.80 -19.06 3.86
CA ARG A 129 8.88 -17.79 3.13
C ARG A 129 9.73 -17.88 1.86
N PHE A 130 9.42 -17.05 0.89
CA PHE A 130 10.25 -16.81 -0.28
C PHE A 130 10.92 -15.45 -0.15
N ILE A 131 12.26 -15.44 -0.24
CA ILE A 131 13.09 -14.26 -0.05
C ILE A 131 13.59 -13.80 -1.42
N ILE A 132 13.56 -12.49 -1.66
CA ILE A 132 14.15 -11.82 -2.82
C ILE A 132 15.05 -10.71 -2.30
N GLU A 133 16.34 -10.80 -2.55
CA GLU A 133 17.34 -9.83 -2.10
C GLU A 133 17.94 -9.10 -3.29
N TRP A 134 17.99 -7.77 -3.24
CA TRP A 134 18.88 -6.93 -4.05
C TRP A 134 20.13 -6.66 -3.24
N SER A 135 21.28 -7.19 -3.73
CA SER A 135 22.55 -7.12 -3.01
C SER A 135 23.40 -5.99 -3.57
N ARG A 136 23.61 -4.95 -2.78
CA ARG A 136 24.52 -3.82 -3.07
C ARG A 136 24.25 -3.26 -4.47
N ALA A 137 22.97 -3.04 -4.76
CA ALA A 137 22.58 -2.34 -5.97
C ALA A 137 22.98 -0.87 -5.85
N LEU A 138 23.56 -0.32 -6.91
CA LEU A 138 23.95 1.08 -6.91
C LEU A 138 22.74 1.96 -7.15
N ASN A 139 22.51 2.94 -6.29
CA ASN A 139 21.55 3.99 -6.60
C ASN A 139 22.15 4.93 -7.66
N GLY A 140 21.41 5.13 -8.76
CA GLY A 140 21.89 5.84 -9.94
C GLY A 140 21.97 7.35 -9.78
N PHE A 141 22.17 8.02 -10.89
CA PHE A 141 22.19 9.46 -11.11
C PHE A 141 23.37 10.23 -10.51
N ASP A 142 23.53 10.45 -9.24
CA ASP A 142 24.61 11.26 -8.68
C ASP A 142 25.02 10.85 -7.27
N GLU A 143 24.39 9.79 -6.73
CA GLU A 143 24.61 9.39 -5.34
C GLU A 143 25.67 8.33 -5.16
N PHE A 144 25.69 7.34 -6.04
CA PHE A 144 26.63 6.21 -5.98
C PHE A 144 26.65 5.51 -4.62
N THR A 145 25.49 5.45 -3.95
CA THR A 145 25.31 4.67 -2.73
C THR A 145 24.93 3.23 -3.07
N GLU A 146 25.33 2.29 -2.26
CA GLU A 146 24.97 0.88 -2.40
C GLU A 146 23.75 0.60 -1.51
N GLU A 147 22.68 0.07 -2.12
CA GLU A 147 21.45 -0.27 -1.44
C GLU A 147 21.33 -1.79 -1.31
N THR A 148 20.96 -2.25 -0.12
CA THR A 148 20.78 -3.67 0.17
C THR A 148 19.48 -3.89 0.91
N PHE A 149 18.53 -4.52 0.23
CA PHE A 149 17.18 -4.72 0.74
C PHE A 149 16.57 -6.02 0.23
N ALA A 150 15.52 -6.48 0.90
CA ALA A 150 14.86 -7.73 0.54
C ALA A 150 13.35 -7.66 0.70
N ILE A 151 12.66 -8.53 -0.05
CA ILE A 151 11.25 -8.89 0.15
C ILE A 151 11.20 -10.28 0.77
N HIS A 152 10.39 -10.45 1.80
CA HIS A 152 9.96 -11.76 2.30
C HIS A 152 8.47 -11.95 2.01
N LEU A 153 8.13 -12.98 1.25
CA LEU A 153 6.74 -13.41 0.99
C LEU A 153 6.47 -14.65 1.86
N TYR A 154 5.51 -14.56 2.77
CA TYR A 154 5.18 -15.67 3.66
C TYR A 154 4.03 -16.50 3.10
N ASP A 155 4.17 -17.83 3.15
CA ASP A 155 3.06 -18.72 2.81
C ASP A 155 1.96 -18.67 3.89
N GLN A 156 0.74 -19.10 3.53
CA GLN A 156 -0.41 -19.10 4.42
C GLN A 156 -0.31 -20.10 5.58
N ILE A 157 0.67 -21.03 5.55
CA ILE A 157 0.92 -21.96 6.64
C ILE A 157 1.78 -21.29 7.71
N ALA A 158 2.78 -20.50 7.29
CA ALA A 158 3.68 -19.79 8.19
C ALA A 158 3.01 -18.55 8.81
N MET A 159 2.33 -17.75 7.99
CA MET A 159 1.62 -16.54 8.43
C MET A 159 0.20 -16.48 7.85
N PRO A 160 -0.77 -17.19 8.47
CA PRO A 160 -2.16 -17.18 7.99
C PRO A 160 -2.81 -15.82 8.25
N THR A 161 -3.61 -15.36 7.30
CA THR A 161 -4.47 -14.18 7.42
C THR A 161 -5.93 -14.56 7.25
N GLU A 162 -6.87 -13.80 7.83
CA GLU A 162 -8.31 -14.08 7.69
C GLU A 162 -8.79 -13.95 6.24
N SER A 163 -8.19 -13.08 5.45
CA SER A 163 -8.53 -12.88 4.03
C SER A 163 -7.99 -13.98 3.12
N GLY A 164 -6.95 -14.71 3.56
CA GLY A 164 -6.15 -15.60 2.73
C GLY A 164 -5.06 -14.90 1.92
N ASP A 165 -4.92 -13.58 2.01
CA ASP A 165 -3.83 -12.85 1.36
C ASP A 165 -2.51 -13.05 2.09
N GLY A 166 -1.42 -13.14 1.33
CA GLY A 166 -0.09 -13.32 1.86
C GLY A 166 0.41 -12.12 2.65
N VAL A 167 1.20 -12.39 3.68
CA VAL A 167 1.96 -11.38 4.40
C VAL A 167 3.24 -11.08 3.63
N ILE A 168 3.54 -9.80 3.49
CA ILE A 168 4.71 -9.29 2.76
C ILE A 168 5.54 -8.48 3.74
N GLU A 169 6.86 -8.69 3.76
CA GLU A 169 7.76 -7.84 4.51
C GLU A 169 8.87 -7.30 3.62
N PHE A 170 9.19 -6.03 3.79
CA PHE A 170 10.39 -5.40 3.24
C PHE A 170 11.41 -5.22 4.34
N HIS A 171 12.64 -5.62 4.09
CA HIS A 171 13.75 -5.53 5.02
C HIS A 171 14.89 -4.72 4.40
N TYR A 172 15.41 -3.75 5.13
CA TYR A 172 16.49 -2.86 4.67
C TYR A 172 17.74 -3.09 5.51
N PHE A 173 18.74 -3.72 4.92
CA PHE A 173 20.03 -3.96 5.58
C PHE A 173 20.91 -2.71 5.53
N GLU A 174 21.05 -2.14 4.34
CA GLU A 174 21.75 -0.89 4.10
C GLU A 174 20.93 -0.08 3.10
N ILE A 175 20.59 1.13 3.47
CA ILE A 175 19.74 2.02 2.68
C ILE A 175 20.18 3.48 2.91
N ALA A 176 20.43 4.18 1.83
CA ALA A 176 20.84 5.58 1.86
C ALA A 176 20.05 6.38 0.82
N ASP A 177 18.78 6.66 1.13
CA ASP A 177 17.93 7.52 0.30
C ASP A 177 18.26 9.00 0.57
N ILE A 178 19.36 9.48 -0.01
CA ILE A 178 19.94 10.81 0.23
C ILE A 178 19.79 11.79 -0.93
N ASP A 179 18.93 11.51 -1.88
CA ASP A 179 18.72 12.30 -3.07
C ASP A 179 18.56 13.81 -2.83
N ALA A 180 19.47 14.57 -3.39
CA ALA A 180 19.47 16.01 -3.23
C ALA A 180 18.44 16.73 -4.13
N ASP A 181 18.04 16.13 -5.25
CA ASP A 181 17.32 16.82 -6.33
C ASP A 181 16.06 16.11 -6.89
N LYS A 182 15.29 15.39 -6.08
CA LYS A 182 13.94 14.88 -6.43
C LYS A 182 13.86 13.56 -7.18
N ASN A 183 14.84 12.73 -7.07
CA ASN A 183 14.87 11.41 -7.67
C ASN A 183 14.76 10.31 -6.60
N TYR A 184 13.89 10.49 -5.65
CA TYR A 184 13.75 9.61 -4.49
C TYR A 184 12.90 8.39 -4.81
N ALA A 185 13.25 7.28 -4.17
CA ALA A 185 12.56 6.01 -4.32
C ALA A 185 11.05 6.06 -4.03
N THR A 186 10.34 5.12 -4.62
CA THR A 186 8.98 4.75 -4.25
C THR A 186 9.00 3.47 -3.44
N VAL A 187 8.40 3.50 -2.25
CA VAL A 187 8.16 2.31 -1.44
C VAL A 187 6.67 2.11 -1.21
N GLY A 188 6.20 0.89 -1.49
CA GLY A 188 4.79 0.57 -1.32
C GLY A 188 4.32 -0.66 -2.06
N ILE A 189 3.00 -0.84 -2.08
CA ILE A 189 2.33 -1.96 -2.77
C ILE A 189 1.14 -1.44 -3.57
N GLU A 190 0.87 -2.01 -4.74
CA GLU A 190 -0.26 -1.63 -5.60
C GLU A 190 -0.96 -2.87 -6.17
N ASP A 191 -2.29 -2.83 -6.25
CA ASP A 191 -3.12 -3.89 -6.77
C ASP A 191 -3.00 -4.05 -8.31
N HIS A 192 -3.58 -5.13 -8.83
CA HIS A 192 -3.59 -5.43 -10.27
C HIS A 192 -4.45 -4.47 -11.10
N THR A 193 -5.37 -3.72 -10.47
CA THR A 193 -6.22 -2.74 -11.15
C THR A 193 -5.62 -1.35 -11.19
N LYS A 194 -4.54 -1.12 -10.43
CA LYS A 194 -3.87 0.18 -10.25
C LYS A 194 -4.77 1.27 -9.67
N ASN A 195 -5.76 0.85 -8.90
CA ASN A 195 -6.68 1.77 -8.24
C ASN A 195 -6.49 1.80 -6.73
N GLU A 196 -5.84 0.79 -6.19
CA GLU A 196 -5.57 0.64 -4.76
C GLU A 196 -4.11 0.32 -4.50
N GLY A 197 -3.59 0.88 -3.41
CA GLY A 197 -2.24 0.63 -2.97
C GLY A 197 -1.92 1.39 -1.70
N ILE A 198 -0.81 1.04 -1.08
CA ILE A 198 -0.20 1.80 0.01
C ILE A 198 1.09 2.39 -0.52
N GLN A 199 1.16 3.70 -0.59
CA GLN A 199 2.40 4.43 -0.75
C GLN A 199 2.97 4.69 0.64
N TYR A 200 4.04 3.99 0.99
CA TYR A 200 4.75 4.20 2.25
C TYR A 200 5.61 5.46 2.20
N VAL A 201 6.37 5.60 1.12
CA VAL A 201 7.12 6.82 0.79
C VAL A 201 7.15 7.02 -0.73
N PHE A 202 7.17 8.24 -1.16
CA PHE A 202 7.45 8.68 -2.52
C PHE A 202 8.14 10.02 -2.48
N ASN A 203 9.27 10.14 -3.17
CA ASN A 203 10.00 11.39 -3.29
C ASN A 203 10.28 12.01 -1.90
N ASN A 204 10.77 11.20 -0.97
CA ASN A 204 11.04 11.55 0.43
C ASN A 204 9.84 12.11 1.20
N SER A 205 8.62 11.88 0.67
CA SER A 205 7.37 12.25 1.32
C SER A 205 6.72 11.00 1.91
N TYR A 206 6.84 10.83 3.20
CA TYR A 206 6.34 9.68 3.94
C TYR A 206 4.84 9.77 4.19
N ALA A 207 4.15 8.64 4.10
CA ALA A 207 2.74 8.55 4.50
C ALA A 207 2.58 8.84 6.01
N PRO A 208 1.43 9.37 6.44
CA PRO A 208 1.14 9.49 7.87
C PRO A 208 1.23 8.12 8.55
N GLY A 209 2.08 8.02 9.58
CA GLY A 209 2.36 6.79 10.31
C GLY A 209 3.63 6.08 9.86
N ALA A 210 4.13 6.31 8.66
CA ALA A 210 5.36 5.71 8.17
C ALA A 210 6.60 6.27 8.89
N ALA A 211 7.50 5.39 9.34
CA ALA A 211 8.81 5.78 9.82
C ALA A 211 9.78 5.96 8.63
N GLU A 212 10.74 6.87 8.77
CA GLU A 212 11.79 7.07 7.75
C GLU A 212 12.55 5.77 7.46
N LEU A 213 12.92 5.56 6.19
CA LEU A 213 13.78 4.46 5.79
C LEU A 213 15.12 4.59 6.52
N ALA A 214 15.64 3.48 6.98
CA ALA A 214 16.91 3.41 7.71
C ALA A 214 17.42 1.97 7.70
N ASN A 215 18.69 1.80 7.97
CA ASN A 215 19.27 0.48 8.20
C ASN A 215 18.49 -0.24 9.31
N GLU A 216 18.31 -1.54 9.15
CA GLU A 216 17.52 -2.39 10.06
C GLU A 216 16.02 -2.00 10.12
N ARG A 217 15.51 -1.27 9.13
CA ARG A 217 14.07 -1.05 8.96
C ARG A 217 13.42 -2.33 8.44
N ALA A 218 12.24 -2.65 9.01
CA ALA A 218 11.33 -3.67 8.48
C ALA A 218 9.95 -3.06 8.32
N ILE A 219 9.29 -3.34 7.18
CA ILE A 219 7.93 -2.89 6.89
C ILE A 219 7.10 -4.13 6.54
N ARG A 220 5.97 -4.35 7.22
CA ARG A 220 5.04 -5.45 6.95
C ARG A 220 3.77 -4.92 6.33
N PHE A 221 3.37 -5.54 5.22
CA PHE A 221 2.06 -5.36 4.61
C PHE A 221 1.21 -6.61 4.88
N THR A 222 0.04 -6.41 5.47
CA THR A 222 -0.88 -7.49 5.83
C THR A 222 -2.32 -6.99 5.83
N THR A 223 -3.27 -7.89 5.61
CA THR A 223 -4.71 -7.60 5.76
C THR A 223 -5.19 -7.71 7.21
N GLU A 224 -4.29 -8.06 8.14
CA GLU A 224 -4.62 -8.10 9.56
C GLU A 224 -4.65 -6.68 10.15
N ALA A 225 -5.85 -6.23 10.46
CA ALA A 225 -6.08 -4.91 11.06
C ALA A 225 -5.46 -4.81 12.47
N PRO A 226 -5.15 -3.59 12.95
CA PRO A 226 -4.66 -3.38 14.31
C PRO A 226 -5.68 -3.86 15.34
N THR A 227 -5.43 -4.99 15.99
CA THR A 227 -6.30 -5.55 17.02
C THR A 227 -6.07 -4.98 18.42
N ASN A 228 -4.95 -4.33 18.63
CA ASN A 228 -4.56 -3.74 19.90
C ASN A 228 -4.18 -2.28 19.73
N TYR A 229 -5.17 -1.43 19.58
CA TYR A 229 -5.05 -0.17 20.27
C TYR A 229 -5.01 -0.52 21.76
N ALA A 230 -3.90 -0.29 22.45
CA ALA A 230 -3.91 -0.20 23.90
C ALA A 230 -4.79 0.99 24.25
N ALA A 231 -6.10 0.78 24.25
CA ALA A 231 -7.03 1.74 24.81
C ALA A 231 -6.56 1.99 26.25
N PRO A 232 -6.41 3.22 26.71
CA PRO A 232 -6.25 3.49 28.13
C PRO A 232 -7.37 2.74 28.82
N LEU A 233 -7.03 1.89 29.80
CA LEU A 233 -7.89 0.99 30.56
C LEU A 233 -9.23 1.63 30.88
N GLY A 234 -10.31 1.22 30.20
CA GLY A 234 -11.66 1.67 30.44
C GLY A 234 -12.62 1.16 29.37
N THR A 235 -13.21 -0.02 29.66
CA THR A 235 -14.39 -0.61 29.03
C THR A 235 -14.37 -0.97 27.55
N GLU A 236 -14.64 -2.25 27.31
CA GLU A 236 -14.83 -2.90 26.02
C GLU A 236 -15.76 -2.12 25.08
N ASP A 237 -15.19 -1.54 24.01
CA ASP A 237 -15.92 -1.29 22.76
C ASP A 237 -14.97 -1.51 21.58
N LYS A 238 -15.16 -2.66 20.95
CA LYS A 238 -14.51 -3.05 19.68
C LYS A 238 -15.08 -2.19 18.57
N ASN A 239 -14.47 -1.07 18.24
CA ASN A 239 -14.70 -0.19 17.08
C ASN A 239 -14.64 1.31 17.42
N LEU A 240 -13.64 1.77 18.16
CA LEU A 240 -13.47 3.22 18.33
C LEU A 240 -12.66 3.81 17.15
N PRO A 241 -13.23 4.79 16.44
CA PRO A 241 -12.58 5.48 15.34
C PRO A 241 -11.38 6.28 15.79
N THR A 242 -10.31 6.28 14.99
CA THR A 242 -9.10 7.08 15.23
C THR A 242 -9.21 8.51 14.69
N GLY A 243 -10.26 8.81 13.92
CA GLY A 243 -10.49 10.14 13.34
C GLY A 243 -11.89 10.29 12.75
N PHE A 244 -12.21 11.52 12.31
CA PHE A 244 -13.30 11.75 11.39
C PHE A 244 -12.81 11.45 9.98
N GLN A 245 -13.55 10.65 9.20
CA GLN A 245 -13.17 10.32 7.84
C GLN A 245 -14.39 10.10 6.95
N LEU A 246 -14.34 10.60 5.73
CA LEU A 246 -15.27 10.29 4.66
C LEU A 246 -14.57 9.39 3.66
N PHE A 247 -15.05 8.20 3.53
CA PHE A 247 -14.49 7.18 2.66
C PHE A 247 -15.02 7.33 1.22
N PRO A 248 -14.25 6.99 0.15
CA PRO A 248 -14.75 7.01 -1.21
C PRO A 248 -16.05 6.24 -1.37
N ALA A 249 -16.97 6.79 -2.12
CA ALA A 249 -18.24 6.13 -2.44
C ALA A 249 -18.01 4.95 -3.40
N TYR A 250 -18.63 3.81 -3.12
CA TYR A 250 -18.54 2.64 -3.98
C TYR A 250 -19.93 2.07 -4.33
N PRO A 251 -20.17 1.72 -5.61
CA PRO A 251 -19.29 1.94 -6.76
C PRO A 251 -19.15 3.43 -7.13
N ASN A 252 -18.02 3.82 -7.74
CA ASN A 252 -17.80 5.13 -8.32
C ASN A 252 -16.89 4.99 -9.57
N PRO A 253 -17.40 5.17 -10.81
CA PRO A 253 -18.74 5.65 -11.17
C PRO A 253 -19.87 4.70 -10.76
N PHE A 254 -21.08 5.25 -10.52
CA PHE A 254 -22.23 4.48 -10.04
C PHE A 254 -23.47 4.60 -10.94
N ASN A 255 -24.36 3.57 -10.89
CA ASN A 255 -25.62 3.51 -11.64
C ASN A 255 -26.65 2.63 -10.91
N PRO A 256 -27.77 3.14 -10.42
CA PRO A 256 -27.94 4.52 -9.95
C PRO A 256 -27.54 4.68 -8.47
N ILE A 257 -27.06 3.61 -7.80
CA ILE A 257 -26.82 3.55 -6.35
C ILE A 257 -25.32 3.50 -6.06
N THR A 258 -24.90 4.31 -5.09
CA THR A 258 -23.57 4.22 -4.47
C THR A 258 -23.71 4.18 -2.95
N THR A 259 -22.77 3.49 -2.29
CA THR A 259 -22.64 3.48 -0.84
C THR A 259 -21.56 4.47 -0.43
N ILE A 260 -21.87 5.31 0.55
CA ILE A 260 -20.95 6.27 1.15
C ILE A 260 -20.69 5.81 2.58
N SER A 261 -19.44 5.50 2.88
CA SER A 261 -19.01 5.11 4.22
C SER A 261 -18.29 6.27 4.89
N TYR A 262 -18.44 6.41 6.20
CA TYR A 262 -17.76 7.44 6.97
C TYR A 262 -17.54 6.99 8.42
N GLN A 263 -16.57 7.62 9.06
CA GLN A 263 -16.16 7.33 10.42
C GLN A 263 -16.24 8.59 11.29
N LEU A 264 -16.75 8.44 12.49
CA LEU A 264 -16.83 9.50 13.49
C LEU A 264 -15.98 9.15 14.71
N LEU A 265 -14.97 9.99 15.00
CA LEU A 265 -14.12 9.83 16.19
C LEU A 265 -14.91 9.92 17.49
N THR A 266 -15.82 10.87 17.54
CA THR A 266 -16.69 11.11 18.70
C THR A 266 -18.12 11.29 18.23
N ALA A 267 -19.07 11.04 19.13
CA ALA A 267 -20.46 11.33 18.86
C ALA A 267 -20.64 12.82 18.55
N SER A 268 -21.25 13.13 17.41
CA SER A 268 -21.37 14.49 16.89
C SER A 268 -22.54 14.67 15.94
N ASN A 269 -22.94 15.94 15.77
CA ASN A 269 -23.79 16.30 14.65
C ASN A 269 -23.02 16.15 13.36
N ILE A 270 -23.56 15.41 12.41
CA ILE A 270 -23.02 15.24 11.07
C ILE A 270 -23.99 15.84 10.05
N ARG A 271 -23.43 16.51 9.05
CA ARG A 271 -24.13 16.87 7.83
C ARG A 271 -23.37 16.33 6.63
N MET A 272 -24.08 15.63 5.75
CA MET A 272 -23.53 15.16 4.48
C MET A 272 -24.40 15.65 3.34
N THR A 273 -23.81 16.45 2.48
CA THR A 273 -24.53 17.18 1.43
C THR A 273 -23.90 16.90 0.07
N VAL A 274 -24.74 16.70 -0.94
CA VAL A 274 -24.33 16.54 -2.35
C VAL A 274 -24.47 17.87 -3.08
N TYR A 275 -23.43 18.25 -3.80
CA TYR A 275 -23.39 19.45 -4.65
C TYR A 275 -23.13 19.08 -6.11
N ASP A 276 -23.66 19.88 -7.03
CA ASP A 276 -23.29 19.81 -8.45
C ASP A 276 -21.95 20.55 -8.72
N ILE A 277 -21.49 20.49 -9.97
CA ILE A 277 -20.24 21.14 -10.42
C ILE A 277 -20.27 22.69 -10.33
N LEU A 278 -21.45 23.27 -10.15
CA LEU A 278 -21.64 24.72 -9.96
C LEU A 278 -21.74 25.11 -8.47
N GLY A 279 -21.57 24.16 -7.57
CA GLY A 279 -21.69 24.36 -6.13
C GLY A 279 -23.13 24.50 -5.62
N ARG A 280 -24.13 24.10 -6.39
CA ARG A 280 -25.53 24.12 -5.96
C ARG A 280 -25.86 22.86 -5.20
N GLU A 281 -26.50 23.00 -4.03
CA GLU A 281 -27.01 21.88 -3.24
C GLU A 281 -28.02 21.04 -4.04
N VAL A 282 -27.72 19.74 -4.16
CA VAL A 282 -28.56 18.76 -4.85
C VAL A 282 -29.39 17.97 -3.85
N ASN A 283 -28.74 17.48 -2.78
CA ASN A 283 -29.40 16.66 -1.76
C ASN A 283 -28.63 16.77 -0.42
N VAL A 284 -29.36 16.61 0.68
CA VAL A 284 -28.79 16.39 2.01
C VAL A 284 -29.03 14.93 2.38
N LEU A 285 -27.96 14.14 2.43
CA LEU A 285 -28.04 12.68 2.63
C LEU A 285 -28.24 12.33 4.11
N VAL A 286 -27.61 13.11 4.99
CA VAL A 286 -27.75 12.97 6.45
C VAL A 286 -27.60 14.34 7.12
N HIS A 287 -28.40 14.60 8.14
CA HIS A 287 -28.27 15.75 9.02
C HIS A 287 -28.83 15.39 10.39
N GLU A 288 -28.01 14.74 11.20
CA GLU A 288 -28.45 14.23 12.51
C GLU A 288 -27.26 14.01 13.45
N TYR A 289 -27.54 13.79 14.72
CA TYR A 289 -26.55 13.38 15.71
C TYR A 289 -26.29 11.89 15.58
N LYS A 290 -25.03 11.50 15.41
CA LYS A 290 -24.56 10.11 15.33
C LYS A 290 -23.54 9.80 16.41
N ASN A 291 -23.57 8.57 16.92
CA ASN A 291 -22.54 8.07 17.83
C ASN A 291 -21.19 7.94 17.13
N SER A 292 -20.10 7.88 17.90
CA SER A 292 -18.80 7.48 17.38
C SER A 292 -18.88 6.09 16.72
N GLY A 293 -18.06 5.84 15.70
CA GLY A 293 -18.04 4.56 14.99
C GLY A 293 -18.09 4.72 13.47
N ASN A 294 -18.17 3.57 12.81
CA ASN A 294 -18.30 3.48 11.35
C ASN A 294 -19.77 3.51 10.96
N HIS A 295 -20.07 4.29 9.95
CA HIS A 295 -21.41 4.49 9.42
C HIS A 295 -21.43 4.35 7.90
N THR A 296 -22.56 3.89 7.37
CA THR A 296 -22.78 3.81 5.93
C THR A 296 -24.14 4.39 5.58
N LEU A 297 -24.21 4.98 4.40
CA LEU A 297 -25.49 5.41 3.79
C LEU A 297 -25.46 5.13 2.29
N GLN A 298 -26.64 5.02 1.69
CA GLN A 298 -26.76 4.86 0.24
C GLN A 298 -27.34 6.11 -0.39
N TRP A 299 -26.79 6.49 -1.54
CA TRP A 299 -27.33 7.53 -2.39
C TRP A 299 -27.70 6.93 -3.75
N ASN A 300 -28.94 7.14 -4.16
CA ASN A 300 -29.51 6.58 -5.39
C ASN A 300 -29.56 7.59 -6.56
N GLY A 301 -28.69 8.60 -6.56
CA GLY A 301 -28.61 9.59 -7.63
C GLY A 301 -29.87 10.47 -7.75
N THR A 302 -30.47 10.84 -6.62
CA THR A 302 -31.67 11.68 -6.56
C THR A 302 -31.40 13.04 -5.90
N ASN A 303 -32.20 14.04 -6.25
CA ASN A 303 -32.23 15.31 -5.54
C ASN A 303 -33.07 15.22 -4.25
N ARG A 304 -33.16 16.32 -3.50
CA ARG A 304 -33.91 16.42 -2.23
C ARG A 304 -35.39 16.12 -2.35
N PHE A 305 -35.96 16.11 -3.57
CA PHE A 305 -37.35 15.75 -3.83
C PHE A 305 -37.53 14.30 -4.29
N GLY A 306 -36.44 13.49 -4.24
CA GLY A 306 -36.45 12.10 -4.68
C GLY A 306 -36.44 11.92 -6.21
N GLN A 307 -36.25 12.99 -6.97
CA GLN A 307 -36.24 12.94 -8.44
C GLN A 307 -34.82 12.58 -8.93
N PRO A 308 -34.70 11.67 -9.93
CA PRO A 308 -33.42 11.32 -10.54
C PRO A 308 -32.74 12.56 -11.16
N ILE A 309 -31.44 12.71 -10.90
CA ILE A 309 -30.62 13.78 -11.47
C ILE A 309 -29.88 13.32 -12.75
N ALA A 310 -29.29 14.24 -13.48
CA ALA A 310 -28.53 13.94 -14.70
C ALA A 310 -27.24 13.16 -14.42
N SER A 311 -26.78 12.39 -15.41
CA SER A 311 -25.43 11.83 -15.38
C SER A 311 -24.41 12.97 -15.32
N GLY A 312 -23.34 12.78 -14.51
CA GLY A 312 -22.32 13.80 -14.33
C GLY A 312 -21.52 13.64 -13.04
N ALA A 313 -20.61 14.58 -12.82
CA ALA A 313 -19.82 14.65 -11.59
C ALA A 313 -20.56 15.44 -10.50
N TYR A 314 -20.51 14.94 -9.29
CA TYR A 314 -21.07 15.55 -8.08
C TYR A 314 -20.03 15.53 -6.96
N PHE A 315 -20.20 16.37 -5.96
CA PHE A 315 -19.34 16.43 -4.80
C PHE A 315 -20.15 16.13 -3.54
N VAL A 316 -19.71 15.12 -2.80
CA VAL A 316 -20.23 14.81 -1.47
C VAL A 316 -19.36 15.50 -0.45
N ILE A 317 -19.95 16.32 0.41
CA ILE A 317 -19.26 17.03 1.48
C ILE A 317 -19.77 16.49 2.81
N MET A 318 -18.85 16.04 3.65
CA MET A 318 -19.11 15.65 5.03
C MET A 318 -18.62 16.74 5.98
N GLU A 319 -19.49 17.19 6.85
CA GLU A 319 -19.21 18.16 7.91
C GLU A 319 -19.54 17.55 9.26
N ALA A 320 -18.58 17.54 10.20
CA ALA A 320 -18.76 17.07 11.57
C ALA A 320 -17.79 17.79 12.51
N LEU A 321 -18.30 18.48 13.53
CA LEU A 321 -17.49 19.34 14.41
C LEU A 321 -16.61 20.33 13.60
N ASN A 322 -15.28 20.21 13.73
CA ASN A 322 -14.30 21.00 12.98
C ASN A 322 -13.74 20.28 11.75
N PHE A 323 -14.37 19.15 11.37
CA PHE A 323 -13.96 18.33 10.24
C PHE A 323 -14.80 18.63 9.01
N ASN A 324 -14.13 18.77 7.87
CA ASN A 324 -14.77 18.93 6.56
C ASN A 324 -13.96 18.15 5.51
N GLN A 325 -14.62 17.22 4.83
CA GLN A 325 -14.00 16.45 3.76
C GLN A 325 -14.91 16.39 2.54
N ILE A 326 -14.31 16.49 1.36
CA ILE A 326 -15.00 16.53 0.07
C ILE A 326 -14.59 15.31 -0.75
N GLN A 327 -15.57 14.69 -1.40
CA GLN A 327 -15.36 13.56 -2.29
C GLN A 327 -16.10 13.76 -3.61
N LYS A 328 -15.43 13.47 -4.72
CA LYS A 328 -16.03 13.46 -6.05
C LYS A 328 -16.69 12.10 -6.32
N VAL A 329 -17.92 12.13 -6.81
CA VAL A 329 -18.68 10.95 -7.28
C VAL A 329 -19.18 11.16 -8.70
N ILE A 330 -19.27 10.11 -9.49
CA ILE A 330 -19.68 10.17 -10.91
C ILE A 330 -20.89 9.27 -11.10
N LEU A 331 -22.04 9.90 -11.42
CA LEU A 331 -23.25 9.20 -11.80
C LEU A 331 -23.26 8.92 -13.30
N ILE A 332 -23.45 7.67 -13.68
CA ILE A 332 -23.68 7.22 -15.07
C ILE A 332 -25.07 6.59 -15.18
N LYS A 333 -25.74 6.77 -16.30
CA LYS A 333 -27.04 6.16 -16.60
C LYS A 333 -26.91 5.27 -17.80
#